data_6d6b036d7bed9b23e335182f60d2a646
#
_entry.id   6d6b036d7bed9b23e335182f60d2a646
#
_cell.length_a   1.000
_cell.length_b   1.000
_cell.length_c   1.000
_cell.angle_alpha   90.00
_cell.angle_beta   90.00
_cell.angle_gamma   90.00
#
_symmetry.space_group_name_H-M   'P 1'
#
loop_
_entity.id
_entity.type
_entity.pdbx_description
1 polymer ?
#
loop_
_entity_poly.entity_id
_entity_poly.type
_entity_poly.pdbx_seq_one_letter_code
_entity_poly.pdbx_strand_id
1 'polypeptide(L)' 'KRSNIYKGSISYSNLWDTLERRGLKRSNLLDKESFNLSPALVNKLRHDRNVNIDTIMYLCEKLDCQVCDIVEYKK' A
#
# COMPACT_ATOMS: atom_id res chain seq x y z
N LYS A 1 -6.44 18.76 -18.49
CA LYS A 1 -6.21 17.41 -18.01
C LYS A 1 -4.88 16.88 -18.53
N ARG A 2 -4.11 16.30 -17.66
CA ARG A 2 -2.77 15.84 -18.05
C ARG A 2 -2.81 14.41 -18.58
N SER A 3 -2.13 14.21 -19.69
CA SER A 3 -1.95 12.88 -20.26
C SER A 3 -0.83 12.14 -19.53
N ASN A 4 -0.94 10.84 -19.46
CA ASN A 4 0.14 10.03 -18.94
C ASN A 4 1.27 9.99 -19.94
N ILE A 5 2.48 10.26 -19.47
CA ILE A 5 3.67 10.18 -20.29
C ILE A 5 4.43 8.88 -20.04
N TYR A 6 3.93 8.08 -19.13
CA TYR A 6 4.51 6.78 -18.80
C TYR A 6 3.49 5.69 -19.14
N LYS A 7 3.96 4.50 -19.40
CA LYS A 7 3.09 3.42 -19.84
C LYS A 7 2.87 2.36 -18.77
N GLY A 8 3.52 2.48 -17.64
CA GLY A 8 3.37 1.52 -16.60
C GLY A 8 2.31 1.91 -15.59
N SER A 9 2.22 1.14 -14.55
CA SER A 9 1.30 1.38 -13.46
C SER A 9 1.93 0.93 -12.15
N ILE A 10 1.35 1.37 -11.04
CA ILE A 10 1.81 0.91 -9.74
C ILE A 10 1.00 -0.30 -9.32
N SER A 11 1.60 -1.11 -8.44
CA SER A 11 0.94 -2.28 -7.90
C SER A 11 1.31 -2.39 -6.43
N TYR A 12 0.33 -2.73 -5.61
CA TYR A 12 0.55 -2.96 -4.18
C TYR A 12 0.51 -4.43 -3.83
N SER A 13 0.69 -5.31 -4.82
CA SER A 13 0.65 -6.74 -4.54
C SER A 13 1.71 -7.14 -3.51
N ASN A 14 2.86 -6.46 -3.53
CA ASN A 14 3.90 -6.75 -2.55
C ASN A 14 3.45 -6.41 -1.12
N LEU A 15 2.61 -5.38 -0.97
CA LEU A 15 2.07 -5.05 0.34
C LEU A 15 1.26 -6.22 0.89
N TRP A 16 0.39 -6.78 0.07
CA TRP A 16 -0.45 -7.90 0.53
C TRP A 16 0.39 -9.12 0.85
N ASP A 17 1.43 -9.39 0.06
CA ASP A 17 2.35 -10.48 0.35
C ASP A 17 3.08 -10.26 1.67
N THR A 18 3.51 -9.01 1.91
CA THR A 18 4.21 -8.68 3.14
C THR A 18 3.31 -8.88 4.35
N LEU A 19 2.05 -8.43 4.25
CA LEU A 19 1.09 -8.62 5.32
C LEU A 19 0.89 -10.11 5.61
N GLU A 20 0.74 -10.90 4.56
CA GLU A 20 0.50 -12.32 4.72
C GLU A 20 1.69 -12.99 5.41
N ARG A 21 2.91 -12.64 5.01
CA ARG A 21 4.11 -13.20 5.63
C ARG A 21 4.22 -12.83 7.10
N ARG A 22 3.60 -11.72 7.49
CA ARG A 22 3.62 -11.27 8.88
C ARG A 22 2.42 -11.75 9.67
N GLY A 23 1.57 -12.57 9.06
CA GLY A 23 0.37 -13.07 9.73
C GLY A 23 -0.70 -12.03 9.91
N LEU A 24 -0.68 -10.99 9.09
CA LEU A 24 -1.66 -9.91 9.18
C LEU A 24 -2.68 -10.03 8.06
N LYS A 25 -3.86 -9.47 8.31
CA LYS A 25 -4.94 -9.46 7.33
C LYS A 25 -5.27 -8.03 6.95
N ARG A 26 -6.01 -7.90 5.84
CA ARG A 26 -6.43 -6.57 5.39
C ARG A 26 -7.22 -5.86 6.47
N SER A 27 -8.01 -6.58 7.25
CA SER A 27 -8.80 -5.98 8.33
C SER A 27 -7.92 -5.33 9.38
N ASN A 28 -6.69 -5.79 9.54
CA ASN A 28 -5.76 -5.18 10.48
C ASN A 28 -5.42 -3.75 10.08
N LEU A 29 -5.47 -3.44 8.79
CA LEU A 29 -5.19 -2.09 8.32
C LEU A 29 -6.26 -1.11 8.79
N LEU A 30 -7.48 -1.56 8.98
CA LEU A 30 -8.58 -0.74 9.44
C LEU A 30 -8.67 -0.67 10.95
N ASP A 31 -8.01 -1.57 11.64
CA ASP A 31 -8.08 -1.67 13.10
C ASP A 31 -7.41 -0.45 13.72
N LYS A 32 -8.15 0.25 14.58
CA LYS A 32 -7.65 1.47 15.22
C LYS A 32 -6.44 1.22 16.10
N GLU A 33 -6.33 0.03 16.66
CA GLU A 33 -5.21 -0.29 17.53
C GLU A 33 -4.03 -0.84 16.75
N SER A 34 -4.21 -1.04 15.44
CA SER A 34 -3.15 -1.53 14.58
C SER A 34 -2.66 -0.40 13.68
N PHE A 35 -3.15 -0.36 12.44
CA PHE A 35 -2.72 0.65 11.48
C PHE A 35 -3.62 1.88 11.45
N ASN A 36 -4.89 1.69 11.79
CA ASN A 36 -5.85 2.78 11.82
C ASN A 36 -5.96 3.55 10.50
N LEU A 37 -5.95 2.82 9.41
CA LEU A 37 -6.13 3.44 8.09
C LEU A 37 -7.62 3.58 7.81
N SER A 38 -7.98 4.59 7.03
CA SER A 38 -9.37 4.79 6.66
C SER A 38 -9.80 3.77 5.63
N PRO A 39 -11.11 3.43 5.57
CA PRO A 39 -11.59 2.52 4.53
C PRO A 39 -11.31 3.02 3.13
N ALA A 40 -11.38 4.33 2.90
CA ALA A 40 -11.10 4.89 1.58
C ALA A 40 -9.66 4.64 1.19
N LEU A 41 -8.74 4.78 2.14
CA LEU A 41 -7.32 4.55 1.87
C LEU A 41 -7.04 3.08 1.57
N VAL A 42 -7.62 2.18 2.36
CA VAL A 42 -7.45 0.75 2.12
C VAL A 42 -8.02 0.38 0.76
N ASN A 43 -9.12 1.00 0.36
CA ASN A 43 -9.72 0.75 -0.93
C ASN A 43 -8.78 1.16 -2.06
N LYS A 44 -8.08 2.29 -1.90
CA LYS A 44 -7.10 2.71 -2.89
C LYS A 44 -5.97 1.71 -3.02
N LEU A 45 -5.52 1.18 -1.90
CA LEU A 45 -4.45 0.16 -1.93
C LEU A 45 -4.92 -1.12 -2.61
N ARG A 46 -6.18 -1.47 -2.43
CA ARG A 46 -6.73 -2.68 -3.06
C ARG A 46 -6.84 -2.55 -4.56
N HIS A 47 -7.02 -1.34 -5.06
CA HIS A 47 -7.24 -1.10 -6.48
C HIS A 47 -6.06 -0.43 -7.16
N ASP A 48 -4.89 -0.49 -6.53
CA ASP A 48 -3.64 0.04 -7.09
C ASP A 48 -3.76 1.51 -7.48
N ARG A 49 -4.44 2.27 -6.62
CA ARG A 49 -4.61 3.71 -6.83
C ARG A 49 -3.49 4.47 -6.13
N ASN A 50 -3.34 5.73 -6.51
CA ASN A 50 -2.30 6.57 -5.91
C ASN A 50 -2.62 6.89 -4.47
N VAL A 51 -1.58 6.83 -3.64
CA VAL A 51 -1.66 7.26 -2.25
C VAL A 51 -0.47 8.18 -1.97
N ASN A 52 -0.56 8.92 -0.88
CA ASN A 52 0.54 9.81 -0.51
C ASN A 52 1.77 9.00 -0.11
N ILE A 53 2.94 9.56 -0.40
CA ILE A 53 4.19 8.94 0.00
C ILE A 53 4.23 8.78 1.52
N ASP A 54 3.63 9.72 2.26
CA ASP A 54 3.57 9.60 3.72
C ASP A 54 2.91 8.29 4.15
N THR A 55 1.88 7.87 3.42
CA THR A 55 1.22 6.60 3.72
C THR A 55 2.18 5.44 3.51
N ILE A 56 2.95 5.48 2.42
CA ILE A 56 3.94 4.44 2.15
C ILE A 56 4.98 4.39 3.26
N MET A 57 5.46 5.55 3.69
CA MET A 57 6.45 5.63 4.77
C MET A 57 5.88 5.07 6.07
N TYR A 58 4.63 5.39 6.36
CA TYR A 58 3.98 4.89 7.55
C TYR A 58 3.90 3.36 7.54
N LEU A 59 3.53 2.80 6.38
CA LEU A 59 3.46 1.35 6.25
C LEU A 59 4.84 0.71 6.40
N CYS A 60 5.87 1.33 5.83
CA CYS A 60 7.22 0.81 5.96
C CYS A 60 7.65 0.78 7.41
N GLU A 61 7.32 1.82 8.17
CA GLU A 61 7.70 1.88 9.56
C GLU A 61 6.93 0.86 10.40
N LYS A 62 5.62 0.76 10.17
CA LYS A 62 4.80 -0.18 10.94
C LYS A 62 5.17 -1.63 10.63
N LEU A 63 5.54 -1.91 9.41
CA LEU A 63 5.87 -3.28 8.99
C LEU A 63 7.37 -3.55 9.03
N ASP A 64 8.18 -2.52 9.33
CA ASP A 64 9.63 -2.64 9.35
C ASP A 64 10.13 -3.25 8.05
N CYS A 65 9.79 -2.61 6.95
CA CYS A 65 10.13 -3.11 5.62
C CYS A 65 10.53 -1.95 4.71
N GLN A 66 10.89 -2.27 3.50
CA GLN A 66 11.32 -1.29 2.51
C GLN A 66 10.15 -0.90 1.61
N VAL A 67 10.34 0.20 0.88
CA VAL A 67 9.31 0.69 -0.04
C VAL A 67 8.95 -0.39 -1.07
N CYS A 68 9.93 -1.12 -1.56
CA CYS A 68 9.69 -2.15 -2.57
C CYS A 68 8.87 -3.32 -2.01
N ASP A 69 8.77 -3.44 -0.70
CA ASP A 69 7.91 -4.45 -0.08
C ASP A 69 6.46 -3.98 -0.01
N ILE A 70 6.19 -2.75 -0.41
CA ILE A 70 4.86 -2.16 -0.37
C ILE A 70 4.34 -1.94 -1.78
N VAL A 71 5.11 -1.25 -2.60
CA VAL A 71 4.66 -0.81 -3.91
C VAL A 71 5.74 -1.07 -4.94
N GLU A 72 5.32 -1.35 -6.18
CA GLU A 72 6.27 -1.49 -7.26
C GLU A 72 5.69 -0.89 -8.53
N TYR A 73 6.56 -0.53 -9.45
CA TYR A 73 6.17 0.00 -10.75
C TYR A 73 6.26 -1.11 -11.77
N LYS A 74 5.19 -1.30 -12.53
CA LYS A 74 5.13 -2.33 -13.56
C LYS A 74 4.93 -1.67 -14.91
N LYS A 75 5.71 -2.07 -15.87
CA LYS A 75 5.54 -1.61 -17.23
C LYS A 75 4.49 -2.39 -17.96
#